data_61c200f93b526ba78b3b6b61eba354de
#
_entry.id   61c200f93b526ba78b3b6b61eba354de
#
_cell.length_a   1.000
_cell.length_b   1.000
_cell.length_c   1.000
_cell.angle_alpha   90.00
_cell.angle_beta   90.00
_cell.angle_gamma   90.00
#
_symmetry.space_group_name_H-M   'P 1'
#
loop_
_entity.id
_entity.type
_entity.pdbx_description
1 polymer ?
#
loop_
_entity_poly.entity_id
_entity_poly.type
_entity_poly.pdbx_seq_one_letter_code
_entity_poly.pdbx_strand_id
1 'polypeptide(L)'
;MKILFACGGTAGHINPALATANYIRSRYPDTQVLFIGSPKGMEARLVPEAGYDFAPVELKGIQRRLSWHNFCYNLSSMELLCTCWGKIRRILRQFQPDVVVGTGGYVSGPVLRQAARMGFKTVTHESNAYPGMTTRLIAKTADKVLLAVPEAAAHLECRREPIVTGSPVREEILFADRAAAREKLGVGDRVCILSFGGSLGAERINRAMAEVVAHFAPTGRTHHIHATGAYGTELFPECLRELGADITGDPHMDIREYIRDMADCLAAADLVICRSGAMTLTELEAAGRASILIPSPNVAENHQYHNAMVLAEHGAAVVIEEKDLTGERLCQTIEDLLSDPARLTELGKKAASLARLDANERISREILELAQEPAKA
;
A
#
# COMPACT_ATOMS: atom_id res chain seq x y z
N MET A 1 -20.58 4.46 19.47
CA MET A 1 -19.16 4.75 19.51
C MET A 1 -18.81 5.67 18.34
N LYS A 2 -17.82 6.57 18.52
CA LYS A 2 -17.39 7.54 17.51
C LYS A 2 -15.91 7.41 17.24
N ILE A 3 -15.54 7.08 16.00
CA ILE A 3 -14.16 6.93 15.59
C ILE A 3 -13.83 7.97 14.52
N LEU A 4 -12.74 8.69 14.71
CA LEU A 4 -12.25 9.64 13.73
C LEU A 4 -10.98 9.11 13.10
N PHE A 5 -10.97 8.95 11.77
CA PHE A 5 -9.79 8.58 10.99
C PHE A 5 -9.11 9.80 10.36
N ALA A 6 -7.79 9.85 10.44
CA ALA A 6 -6.96 10.86 9.81
C ALA A 6 -5.97 10.17 8.85
N CYS A 7 -6.17 10.35 7.57
CA CYS A 7 -5.32 9.78 6.52
C CYS A 7 -5.24 10.72 5.32
N GLY A 8 -4.22 10.57 4.49
CA GLY A 8 -4.17 11.33 3.25
C GLY A 8 -2.83 11.28 2.53
N GLY A 9 -2.83 11.84 1.36
CA GLY A 9 -1.67 11.97 0.48
C GLY A 9 -1.55 10.85 -0.55
N THR A 10 -1.59 9.59 -0.15
CA THR A 10 -1.48 8.44 -1.05
C THR A 10 -2.48 7.34 -0.70
N ALA A 11 -2.81 6.48 -1.67
CA ALA A 11 -3.66 5.32 -1.45
C ALA A 11 -3.11 4.39 -0.36
N GLY A 12 -1.77 4.30 -0.21
CA GLY A 12 -1.11 3.51 0.84
C GLY A 12 -1.45 3.95 2.28
N HIS A 13 -1.90 5.20 2.49
CA HIS A 13 -2.37 5.68 3.79
C HIS A 13 -3.90 5.64 3.90
N ILE A 14 -4.60 5.79 2.79
CA ILE A 14 -6.07 5.86 2.77
C ILE A 14 -6.67 4.46 2.85
N ASN A 15 -6.17 3.50 2.09
CA ASN A 15 -6.71 2.15 2.02
C ASN A 15 -6.68 1.41 3.38
N PRO A 16 -5.61 1.47 4.19
CA PRO A 16 -5.63 0.89 5.54
C PRO A 16 -6.72 1.48 6.44
N ALA A 17 -6.93 2.80 6.36
CA ALA A 17 -7.98 3.47 7.13
C ALA A 17 -9.39 3.02 6.68
N LEU A 18 -9.63 2.95 5.37
CA LEU A 18 -10.90 2.47 4.81
C LEU A 18 -11.16 1.01 5.14
N ALA A 19 -10.15 0.13 5.00
CA ALA A 19 -10.27 -1.29 5.32
C ALA A 19 -10.61 -1.50 6.81
N THR A 20 -9.92 -0.79 7.71
CA THR A 20 -10.21 -0.84 9.15
C THR A 20 -11.62 -0.30 9.46
N ALA A 21 -12.01 0.83 8.86
CA ALA A 21 -13.35 1.40 9.06
C ALA A 21 -14.45 0.46 8.55
N ASN A 22 -14.27 -0.16 7.38
CA ASN A 22 -15.20 -1.15 6.82
C ASN A 22 -15.34 -2.36 7.73
N TYR A 23 -14.21 -2.91 8.22
CA TYR A 23 -14.22 -4.04 9.14
C TYR A 23 -14.96 -3.72 10.44
N ILE A 24 -14.71 -2.56 11.05
CA ILE A 24 -15.41 -2.12 12.26
C ILE A 24 -16.91 -1.93 11.98
N ARG A 25 -17.27 -1.23 10.91
CA ARG A 25 -18.68 -0.95 10.59
C ARG A 25 -19.49 -2.22 10.28
N SER A 26 -18.87 -3.23 9.64
CA SER A 26 -19.54 -4.49 9.35
C SER A 26 -19.91 -5.28 10.62
N ARG A 27 -19.14 -5.13 11.70
CA ARG A 27 -19.36 -5.83 12.99
C ARG A 27 -20.07 -4.97 14.04
N TYR A 28 -19.93 -3.65 13.94
CA TYR A 28 -20.50 -2.68 14.87
C TYR A 28 -21.23 -1.57 14.08
N PRO A 29 -22.43 -1.86 13.51
CA PRO A 29 -23.13 -0.96 12.59
C PRO A 29 -23.47 0.42 13.16
N ASP A 30 -23.64 0.51 14.49
CA ASP A 30 -23.96 1.77 15.18
C ASP A 30 -22.73 2.67 15.40
N THR A 31 -21.56 2.29 14.91
CA THR A 31 -20.33 3.08 15.01
C THR A 31 -20.38 4.24 14.03
N GLN A 32 -20.30 5.46 14.56
CA GLN A 32 -20.15 6.66 13.76
C GLN A 32 -18.69 6.86 13.36
N VAL A 33 -18.44 6.95 12.08
CA VAL A 33 -17.09 7.11 11.52
C VAL A 33 -17.00 8.42 10.75
N LEU A 34 -15.99 9.23 11.08
CA LEU A 34 -15.67 10.46 10.38
C LEU A 34 -14.23 10.43 9.91
N PHE A 35 -13.99 10.83 8.65
CA PHE A 35 -12.64 10.99 8.13
C PHE A 35 -12.24 12.47 8.06
N ILE A 36 -10.98 12.76 8.40
CA ILE A 36 -10.35 14.06 8.14
C ILE A 36 -9.26 13.86 7.08
N GLY A 37 -9.26 14.74 6.07
CA GLY A 37 -8.29 14.74 4.99
C GLY A 37 -8.17 16.09 4.28
N SER A 38 -7.27 16.19 3.31
CA SER A 38 -7.14 17.37 2.45
C SER A 38 -8.27 17.40 1.40
N PRO A 39 -8.90 18.55 1.16
CA PRO A 39 -9.94 18.67 0.13
C PRO A 39 -9.42 18.47 -1.30
N LYS A 40 -8.09 18.55 -1.49
CA LYS A 40 -7.40 18.36 -2.77
C LYS A 40 -6.66 17.03 -2.86
N GLY A 41 -6.73 16.18 -1.80
CA GLY A 41 -6.12 14.87 -1.76
C GLY A 41 -7.03 13.79 -2.36
N MET A 42 -6.45 12.61 -2.60
CA MET A 42 -7.21 11.43 -3.07
C MET A 42 -8.31 11.03 -2.09
N GLU A 43 -8.10 11.28 -0.80
CA GLU A 43 -9.03 10.99 0.28
C GLU A 43 -10.36 11.74 0.13
N ALA A 44 -10.36 12.95 -0.46
CA ALA A 44 -11.58 13.73 -0.71
C ALA A 44 -12.55 13.05 -1.68
N ARG A 45 -12.04 12.15 -2.52
CA ARG A 45 -12.83 11.33 -3.44
C ARG A 45 -13.09 9.92 -2.88
N LEU A 46 -12.03 9.24 -2.46
CA LEU A 46 -12.11 7.82 -2.07
C LEU A 46 -12.96 7.59 -0.81
N VAL A 47 -12.94 8.51 0.16
CA VAL A 47 -13.69 8.37 1.41
C VAL A 47 -15.19 8.47 1.19
N PRO A 48 -15.73 9.52 0.50
CA PRO A 48 -17.16 9.58 0.16
C PRO A 48 -17.61 8.43 -0.77
N GLU A 49 -16.79 8.01 -1.74
CA GLU A 49 -17.08 6.84 -2.59
C GLU A 49 -17.25 5.55 -1.77
N ALA A 50 -16.53 5.43 -0.64
CA ALA A 50 -16.67 4.32 0.30
C ALA A 50 -17.86 4.49 1.29
N GLY A 51 -18.65 5.57 1.18
CA GLY A 51 -19.84 5.81 1.98
C GLY A 51 -19.55 6.29 3.41
N TYR A 52 -18.48 7.10 3.59
CA TYR A 52 -18.13 7.72 4.87
C TYR A 52 -18.21 9.24 4.82
N ASP A 53 -18.53 9.82 5.97
CA ASP A 53 -18.47 11.26 6.16
C ASP A 53 -17.03 11.77 6.10
N PHE A 54 -16.85 12.91 5.43
CA PHE A 54 -15.54 13.52 5.20
C PHE A 54 -15.51 14.98 5.67
N ALA A 55 -14.58 15.29 6.55
CA ALA A 55 -14.33 16.65 7.04
C ALA A 55 -13.05 17.22 6.40
N PRO A 56 -13.16 18.12 5.42
CA PRO A 56 -11.98 18.66 4.72
C PRO A 56 -11.21 19.64 5.61
N VAL A 57 -9.88 19.44 5.69
CA VAL A 57 -8.94 20.37 6.33
C VAL A 57 -7.81 20.66 5.34
N GLU A 58 -7.62 21.93 5.01
CA GLU A 58 -6.55 22.34 4.13
C GLU A 58 -5.19 22.10 4.78
N LEU A 59 -4.48 21.11 4.26
CA LEU A 59 -3.15 20.72 4.67
C LEU A 59 -2.34 20.40 3.41
N LYS A 60 -1.04 20.66 3.48
CA LYS A 60 -0.08 20.32 2.42
C LYS A 60 1.11 19.60 3.04
N GLY A 61 1.62 18.60 2.32
CA GLY A 61 2.88 17.97 2.68
C GLY A 61 4.06 18.93 2.53
N ILE A 62 5.13 18.71 3.28
CA ILE A 62 6.38 19.48 3.15
C ILE A 62 7.23 18.87 2.03
N GLN A 63 7.65 19.68 1.09
CA GLN A 63 8.57 19.30 0.01
C GLN A 63 10.02 19.28 0.52
N ARG A 64 10.75 18.19 0.29
CA ARG A 64 12.10 18.00 0.86
C ARG A 64 13.23 18.44 -0.06
N ARG A 65 13.01 18.52 -1.37
CA ARG A 65 14.05 18.97 -2.32
C ARG A 65 14.31 20.45 -2.12
N LEU A 66 15.58 20.81 -1.96
CA LEU A 66 16.01 22.20 -1.85
C LEU A 66 15.87 22.87 -3.22
N SER A 67 14.85 23.72 -3.37
CA SER A 67 14.66 24.61 -4.50
C SER A 67 13.87 25.84 -4.01
N TRP A 68 14.03 26.98 -4.71
CA TRP A 68 13.28 28.21 -4.38
C TRP A 68 11.77 27.99 -4.47
N HIS A 69 11.32 27.23 -5.45
CA HIS A 69 9.91 26.84 -5.57
C HIS A 69 9.42 26.04 -4.35
N ASN A 70 10.21 25.06 -3.90
CA ASN A 70 9.87 24.27 -2.72
C ASN A 70 9.94 25.06 -1.42
N PHE A 71 10.83 26.07 -1.35
CA PHE A 71 10.88 26.97 -0.21
C PHE A 71 9.59 27.81 -0.10
N CYS A 72 9.13 28.43 -1.20
CA CYS A 72 7.85 29.15 -1.22
C CYS A 72 6.65 28.22 -0.94
N TYR A 73 6.67 27.02 -1.50
CA TYR A 73 5.66 26.00 -1.22
C TYR A 73 5.62 25.61 0.28
N ASN A 74 6.78 25.40 0.88
CA ASN A 74 6.88 25.04 2.29
C ASN A 74 6.44 26.19 3.22
N LEU A 75 6.70 27.44 2.84
CA LEU A 75 6.23 28.61 3.57
C LEU A 75 4.69 28.64 3.61
N SER A 76 4.04 28.41 2.47
CA SER A 76 2.58 28.28 2.40
C SER A 76 2.04 27.07 3.18
N SER A 77 2.83 26.00 3.27
CA SER A 77 2.47 24.81 4.07
C SER A 77 2.53 25.11 5.58
N MET A 78 3.49 25.93 6.01
CA MET A 78 3.56 26.40 7.41
C MET A 78 2.40 27.31 7.79
N GLU A 79 2.01 28.23 6.90
CA GLU A 79 0.83 29.07 7.11
C GLU A 79 -0.46 28.23 7.26
N LEU A 80 -0.63 27.24 6.38
CA LEU A 80 -1.74 26.31 6.46
C LEU A 80 -1.69 25.47 7.74
N LEU A 81 -0.51 25.08 8.23
CA LEU A 81 -0.35 24.41 9.51
C LEU A 81 -0.83 25.30 10.65
N CYS A 82 -0.55 26.60 10.64
CA CYS A 82 -1.01 27.53 11.67
C CYS A 82 -2.54 27.70 11.67
N THR A 83 -3.16 27.73 10.50
CA THR A 83 -4.62 27.92 10.36
C THR A 83 -5.43 26.63 10.56
N CYS A 84 -4.86 25.46 10.24
CA CYS A 84 -5.56 24.19 10.35
C CYS A 84 -5.88 23.78 11.80
N TRP A 85 -5.07 24.22 12.79
CA TRP A 85 -5.28 23.87 14.21
C TRP A 85 -6.66 24.28 14.73
N GLY A 86 -7.11 25.47 14.38
CA GLY A 86 -8.46 25.96 14.76
C GLY A 86 -9.57 25.10 14.16
N LYS A 87 -9.42 24.70 12.89
CA LYS A 87 -10.40 23.88 12.17
C LYS A 87 -10.42 22.45 12.72
N ILE A 88 -9.25 21.82 12.90
CA ILE A 88 -9.14 20.48 13.52
C ILE A 88 -9.78 20.50 14.92
N ARG A 89 -9.45 21.50 15.74
CA ARG A 89 -10.01 21.64 17.09
C ARG A 89 -11.55 21.76 17.08
N ARG A 90 -12.11 22.49 16.10
CA ARG A 90 -13.57 22.62 15.94
C ARG A 90 -14.19 21.27 15.58
N ILE A 91 -13.62 20.54 14.61
CA ILE A 91 -14.12 19.22 14.20
C ILE A 91 -14.08 18.24 15.39
N LEU A 92 -12.96 18.16 16.11
CA LEU A 92 -12.82 17.31 17.28
C LEU A 92 -13.86 17.64 18.37
N ARG A 93 -14.12 18.93 18.63
CA ARG A 93 -15.12 19.36 19.61
C ARG A 93 -16.57 19.08 19.17
N GLN A 94 -16.85 19.17 17.89
CA GLN A 94 -18.19 18.90 17.34
C GLN A 94 -18.48 17.40 17.26
N PHE A 95 -17.51 16.62 16.80
CA PHE A 95 -17.69 15.19 16.62
C PHE A 95 -17.55 14.43 17.95
N GLN A 96 -16.67 14.87 18.87
CA GLN A 96 -16.39 14.22 20.15
C GLN A 96 -16.03 12.74 19.96
N PRO A 97 -14.91 12.43 19.27
CA PRO A 97 -14.52 11.05 19.04
C PRO A 97 -14.11 10.35 20.34
N ASP A 98 -14.48 9.08 20.49
CA ASP A 98 -13.97 8.19 21.55
C ASP A 98 -12.49 7.85 21.32
N VAL A 99 -12.09 7.76 20.03
CA VAL A 99 -10.72 7.51 19.61
C VAL A 99 -10.43 8.17 18.26
N VAL A 100 -9.19 8.65 18.09
CA VAL A 100 -8.67 9.20 16.84
C VAL A 100 -7.58 8.30 16.29
N VAL A 101 -7.75 7.83 15.06
CA VAL A 101 -6.87 6.86 14.39
C VAL A 101 -6.15 7.53 13.23
N GLY A 102 -4.84 7.44 13.17
CA GLY A 102 -4.02 7.89 12.04
C GLY A 102 -3.33 6.73 11.34
N THR A 103 -3.41 6.71 10.01
CA THR A 103 -2.76 5.68 9.17
C THR A 103 -1.62 6.23 8.31
N GLY A 104 -1.10 7.39 8.70
CA GLY A 104 0.01 8.02 8.00
C GLY A 104 -0.38 9.18 7.09
N GLY A 105 0.62 9.67 6.36
CA GLY A 105 0.50 10.87 5.55
C GLY A 105 0.58 12.17 6.34
N TYR A 106 0.66 13.28 5.61
CA TYR A 106 0.83 14.63 6.21
C TYR A 106 -0.39 15.12 6.99
N VAL A 107 -1.54 14.49 6.81
CA VAL A 107 -2.79 14.80 7.54
C VAL A 107 -2.79 14.22 8.95
N SER A 108 -2.33 12.98 9.12
CA SER A 108 -2.36 12.27 10.42
C SER A 108 -1.63 13.04 11.51
N GLY A 109 -0.45 13.60 11.21
CA GLY A 109 0.39 14.29 12.18
C GLY A 109 -0.31 15.42 12.94
N PRO A 110 -0.77 16.48 12.26
CA PRO A 110 -1.50 17.57 12.89
C PRO A 110 -2.75 17.12 13.62
N VAL A 111 -3.54 16.19 13.05
CA VAL A 111 -4.81 15.74 13.64
C VAL A 111 -4.54 14.98 14.95
N LEU A 112 -3.67 13.97 14.95
CA LEU A 112 -3.38 13.20 16.17
C LEU A 112 -2.71 14.05 17.24
N ARG A 113 -1.79 14.94 16.84
CA ARG A 113 -1.15 15.86 17.81
C ARG A 113 -2.17 16.78 18.47
N GLN A 114 -3.13 17.31 17.71
CA GLN A 114 -4.19 18.14 18.27
C GLN A 114 -5.14 17.32 19.14
N ALA A 115 -5.51 16.12 18.72
CA ALA A 115 -6.34 15.20 19.49
C ALA A 115 -5.68 14.86 20.84
N ALA A 116 -4.41 14.48 20.85
CA ALA A 116 -3.66 14.18 22.07
C ALA A 116 -3.60 15.40 23.02
N ARG A 117 -3.39 16.62 22.48
CA ARG A 117 -3.39 17.86 23.29
C ARG A 117 -4.74 18.20 23.91
N MET A 118 -5.82 17.73 23.30
CA MET A 118 -7.18 17.93 23.80
C MET A 118 -7.66 16.79 24.70
N GLY A 119 -6.79 15.81 25.01
CA GLY A 119 -7.13 14.68 25.88
C GLY A 119 -7.85 13.52 25.18
N PHE A 120 -8.06 13.58 23.85
CA PHE A 120 -8.62 12.45 23.11
C PHE A 120 -7.62 11.29 23.02
N LYS A 121 -8.13 10.08 22.98
CA LYS A 121 -7.36 8.85 22.79
C LYS A 121 -6.88 8.76 21.33
N THR A 122 -5.65 8.31 21.15
CA THR A 122 -4.99 8.34 19.85
C THR A 122 -4.31 7.01 19.54
N VAL A 123 -4.55 6.53 18.31
CA VAL A 123 -3.88 5.35 17.74
C VAL A 123 -3.20 5.77 16.45
N THR A 124 -1.97 5.34 16.23
CA THR A 124 -1.32 5.45 14.92
C THR A 124 -0.97 4.07 14.40
N HIS A 125 -1.23 3.83 13.11
CA HIS A 125 -0.83 2.61 12.40
C HIS A 125 0.24 2.95 11.38
N GLU A 126 1.34 2.18 11.37
CA GLU A 126 2.42 2.28 10.38
C GLU A 126 2.47 1.02 9.54
N SER A 127 2.32 1.18 8.24
CA SER A 127 2.33 0.07 7.29
C SER A 127 3.73 -0.26 6.75
N ASN A 128 4.69 0.66 6.84
CA ASN A 128 6.03 0.47 6.27
C ASN A 128 7.01 -0.06 7.30
N ALA A 129 8.00 -0.84 6.85
CA ALA A 129 9.11 -1.31 7.66
C ALA A 129 10.01 -0.14 8.16
N TYR A 130 10.12 0.92 7.36
CA TYR A 130 10.75 2.16 7.79
C TYR A 130 9.68 3.24 8.01
N PRO A 131 9.40 3.62 9.27
CA PRO A 131 8.32 4.54 9.59
C PRO A 131 8.50 5.93 8.99
N GLY A 132 7.40 6.48 8.48
CA GLY A 132 7.38 7.85 7.99
C GLY A 132 7.65 8.87 9.12
N MET A 133 8.14 10.06 8.76
CA MET A 133 8.43 11.14 9.72
C MET A 133 7.21 11.46 10.61
N THR A 134 6.02 11.47 10.04
CA THR A 134 4.78 11.72 10.78
C THR A 134 4.57 10.69 11.88
N THR A 135 4.70 9.40 11.57
CA THR A 135 4.56 8.32 12.54
C THR A 135 5.63 8.44 13.63
N ARG A 136 6.90 8.70 13.28
CA ARG A 136 7.99 8.89 14.26
C ARG A 136 7.71 10.01 15.26
N LEU A 137 7.09 11.11 14.80
CA LEU A 137 6.72 12.22 15.69
C LEU A 137 5.52 11.89 16.59
N ILE A 138 4.54 11.18 16.04
CA ILE A 138 3.30 10.86 16.76
C ILE A 138 3.50 9.71 17.73
N ALA A 139 4.35 8.75 17.45
CA ALA A 139 4.63 7.60 18.30
C ALA A 139 5.04 8.01 19.75
N LYS A 140 5.71 9.16 19.89
CA LYS A 140 6.11 9.70 21.20
C LYS A 140 4.92 10.13 22.09
N THR A 141 3.74 10.35 21.51
CA THR A 141 2.57 10.91 22.22
C THR A 141 1.31 10.07 22.04
N ALA A 142 1.26 9.19 21.07
CA ALA A 142 0.12 8.31 20.83
C ALA A 142 -0.10 7.34 22.01
N ASP A 143 -1.34 6.97 22.25
CA ASP A 143 -1.68 6.00 23.29
C ASP A 143 -1.36 4.58 22.87
N LYS A 144 -1.61 4.26 21.57
CA LYS A 144 -1.20 3.00 20.96
C LYS A 144 -0.51 3.27 19.61
N VAL A 145 0.54 2.50 19.34
CA VAL A 145 1.26 2.47 18.07
C VAL A 145 1.13 1.05 17.52
N LEU A 146 0.48 0.92 16.37
CA LEU A 146 0.27 -0.35 15.68
C LEU A 146 1.22 -0.44 14.50
N LEU A 147 1.85 -1.58 14.32
CA LEU A 147 2.85 -1.82 13.28
C LEU A 147 2.42 -2.96 12.37
N ALA A 148 2.62 -2.78 11.07
CA ALA A 148 2.46 -3.86 10.11
C ALA A 148 3.51 -4.95 10.31
N VAL A 149 4.76 -4.55 10.51
CA VAL A 149 5.93 -5.43 10.63
C VAL A 149 6.76 -5.06 11.85
N PRO A 150 7.39 -6.03 12.53
CA PRO A 150 8.16 -5.78 13.75
C PRO A 150 9.41 -4.92 13.53
N GLU A 151 9.99 -4.94 12.33
CA GLU A 151 11.20 -4.19 11.96
C GLU A 151 11.01 -2.68 12.13
N ALA A 152 9.79 -2.19 11.97
CA ALA A 152 9.46 -0.78 12.16
C ALA A 152 9.73 -0.29 13.59
N ALA A 153 9.65 -1.17 14.58
CA ALA A 153 9.83 -0.80 15.99
C ALA A 153 11.22 -0.23 16.28
N ALA A 154 12.26 -0.76 15.62
CA ALA A 154 13.65 -0.30 15.80
C ALA A 154 13.88 1.17 15.44
N HIS A 155 12.96 1.76 14.67
CA HIS A 155 13.04 3.14 14.17
C HIS A 155 12.09 4.10 14.89
N LEU A 156 11.44 3.66 15.97
CA LEU A 156 10.45 4.43 16.71
C LEU A 156 10.83 4.62 18.18
N GLU A 157 10.59 5.82 18.66
CA GLU A 157 10.57 6.12 20.09
C GLU A 157 9.09 6.22 20.50
N CYS A 158 8.58 5.16 21.09
CA CYS A 158 7.18 5.07 21.50
C CYS A 158 6.99 5.38 22.98
N ARG A 159 5.87 6.01 23.33
CA ARG A 159 5.47 6.21 24.74
C ARG A 159 5.16 4.89 25.44
N ARG A 160 4.61 3.94 24.73
CA ARG A 160 4.32 2.57 25.15
C ARG A 160 4.88 1.61 24.10
N GLU A 161 5.10 0.36 24.49
CA GLU A 161 5.55 -0.67 23.56
C GLU A 161 4.60 -0.75 22.32
N PRO A 162 5.12 -0.72 21.10
CA PRO A 162 4.31 -0.82 19.90
C PRO A 162 3.77 -2.24 19.73
N ILE A 163 2.59 -2.35 19.12
CA ILE A 163 1.88 -3.62 18.93
C ILE A 163 1.97 -4.03 17.47
N VAL A 164 2.49 -5.22 17.18
CA VAL A 164 2.55 -5.73 15.81
C VAL A 164 1.22 -6.39 15.46
N THR A 165 0.43 -5.69 14.63
CA THR A 165 -0.91 -6.11 14.21
C THR A 165 -0.96 -6.67 12.78
N GLY A 166 0.02 -6.37 11.95
CA GLY A 166 -0.10 -6.50 10.50
C GLY A 166 -0.75 -5.28 9.86
N SER A 167 -0.89 -5.30 8.53
CA SER A 167 -1.69 -4.33 7.77
C SER A 167 -3.01 -4.95 7.34
N PRO A 168 -4.09 -4.14 7.19
CA PRO A 168 -5.37 -4.64 6.71
C PRO A 168 -5.25 -5.24 5.31
N VAL A 169 -5.83 -6.40 5.12
CA VAL A 169 -5.94 -7.07 3.80
C VAL A 169 -7.39 -7.03 3.35
N ARG A 170 -7.60 -6.84 2.06
CA ARG A 170 -8.94 -6.93 1.46
C ARG A 170 -9.44 -8.36 1.55
N GLU A 171 -10.67 -8.55 2.03
CA GLU A 171 -11.26 -9.89 2.19
C GLU A 171 -11.31 -10.67 0.86
N GLU A 172 -11.53 -9.98 -0.25
CA GLU A 172 -11.52 -10.57 -1.59
C GLU A 172 -10.22 -11.32 -1.92
N ILE A 173 -9.07 -10.85 -1.41
CA ILE A 173 -7.77 -11.52 -1.61
C ILE A 173 -7.64 -12.76 -0.72
N LEU A 174 -8.17 -12.68 0.51
CA LEU A 174 -8.10 -13.79 1.46
C LEU A 174 -8.92 -15.00 1.01
N PHE A 175 -10.02 -14.78 0.29
CA PHE A 175 -10.97 -15.80 -0.12
C PHE A 175 -10.95 -16.11 -1.62
N ALA A 176 -10.01 -15.54 -2.38
CA ALA A 176 -9.90 -15.80 -3.81
C ALA A 176 -9.50 -17.26 -4.08
N ASP A 177 -10.30 -17.96 -4.89
CA ASP A 177 -10.00 -19.32 -5.31
C ASP A 177 -9.10 -19.33 -6.54
N ARG A 178 -7.96 -20.04 -6.45
CA ARG A 178 -6.97 -20.09 -7.51
C ARG A 178 -7.49 -20.76 -8.78
N ALA A 179 -8.23 -21.85 -8.66
CA ALA A 179 -8.70 -22.62 -9.82
C ALA A 179 -9.74 -21.81 -10.58
N ALA A 180 -10.72 -21.24 -9.86
CA ALA A 180 -11.72 -20.36 -10.45
C ALA A 180 -11.12 -19.11 -11.09
N ALA A 181 -10.11 -18.50 -10.46
CA ALA A 181 -9.40 -17.34 -11.00
C ALA A 181 -8.65 -17.67 -12.30
N ARG A 182 -7.95 -18.80 -12.36
CA ARG A 182 -7.22 -19.26 -13.56
C ARG A 182 -8.17 -19.57 -14.72
N GLU A 183 -9.32 -20.21 -14.43
CA GLU A 183 -10.37 -20.46 -15.43
C GLU A 183 -10.93 -19.15 -15.97
N LYS A 184 -11.34 -18.24 -15.09
CA LYS A 184 -11.88 -16.91 -15.44
C LYS A 184 -10.93 -16.08 -16.31
N LEU A 185 -9.63 -16.14 -16.02
CA LEU A 185 -8.60 -15.36 -16.72
C LEU A 185 -8.00 -16.10 -17.93
N GLY A 186 -8.44 -17.30 -18.22
CA GLY A 186 -7.96 -18.08 -19.39
C GLY A 186 -6.50 -18.51 -19.30
N VAL A 187 -5.96 -18.64 -18.08
CA VAL A 187 -4.54 -18.97 -17.86
C VAL A 187 -4.20 -20.39 -18.30
N GLY A 188 -5.09 -21.34 -18.08
CA GLY A 188 -4.84 -22.77 -18.33
C GLY A 188 -3.68 -23.30 -17.50
N ASP A 189 -2.82 -24.14 -18.10
CA ASP A 189 -1.67 -24.75 -17.43
C ASP A 189 -0.39 -23.91 -17.53
N ARG A 190 -0.45 -22.71 -18.11
CA ARG A 190 0.70 -21.83 -18.31
C ARG A 190 1.13 -21.20 -17.00
N VAL A 191 2.41 -20.84 -16.93
CA VAL A 191 2.90 -20.01 -15.82
C VAL A 191 2.29 -18.60 -15.94
N CYS A 192 1.57 -18.17 -14.91
CA CYS A 192 0.95 -16.84 -14.86
C CYS A 192 1.90 -15.82 -14.23
N ILE A 193 2.30 -14.84 -15.01
CA ILE A 193 3.15 -13.71 -14.57
C ILE A 193 2.28 -12.46 -14.47
N LEU A 194 2.05 -12.00 -13.25
CA LEU A 194 1.36 -10.75 -12.98
C LEU A 194 2.37 -9.63 -12.79
N SER A 195 2.19 -8.49 -13.45
CA SER A 195 3.12 -7.36 -13.31
C SER A 195 2.42 -6.00 -13.30
N PHE A 196 2.90 -5.10 -12.43
CA PHE A 196 2.34 -3.75 -12.32
C PHE A 196 3.28 -2.78 -11.60
N GLY A 197 3.22 -1.50 -11.99
CA GLY A 197 4.01 -0.42 -11.42
C GLY A 197 3.24 0.52 -10.48
N GLY A 198 1.98 0.18 -10.14
CA GLY A 198 1.04 1.06 -9.43
C GLY A 198 0.07 1.78 -10.38
N SER A 199 -0.87 2.56 -9.85
CA SER A 199 -1.98 3.16 -10.62
C SER A 199 -1.55 4.12 -11.74
N LEU A 200 -0.44 4.81 -11.56
CA LEU A 200 0.12 5.70 -12.59
C LEU A 200 1.07 4.95 -13.54
N GLY A 201 1.49 3.76 -13.16
CA GLY A 201 2.52 3.00 -13.85
C GLY A 201 3.93 3.37 -13.38
N ALA A 202 4.92 2.62 -13.88
CA ALA A 202 6.34 2.87 -13.66
C ALA A 202 7.09 2.63 -14.97
N GLU A 203 7.61 3.70 -15.57
CA GLU A 203 8.25 3.64 -16.89
C GLU A 203 9.32 2.56 -16.99
N ARG A 204 10.21 2.47 -15.98
CA ARG A 204 11.29 1.48 -15.94
C ARG A 204 10.75 0.05 -15.93
N ILE A 205 9.67 -0.21 -15.16
CA ILE A 205 9.01 -1.52 -15.13
C ILE A 205 8.35 -1.80 -16.49
N ASN A 206 7.63 -0.83 -17.06
CA ASN A 206 6.97 -1.01 -18.35
C ASN A 206 7.98 -1.35 -19.47
N ARG A 207 9.12 -0.64 -19.54
CA ARG A 207 10.17 -0.94 -20.52
C ARG A 207 10.75 -2.33 -20.34
N ALA A 208 11.13 -2.70 -19.12
CA ALA A 208 11.67 -4.02 -18.83
C ALA A 208 10.64 -5.15 -19.09
N MET A 209 9.35 -4.90 -18.76
CA MET A 209 8.29 -5.87 -19.03
C MET A 209 7.96 -6.00 -20.52
N ALA A 210 8.14 -4.96 -21.34
CA ALA A 210 8.01 -5.08 -22.78
C ALA A 210 9.07 -6.05 -23.35
N GLU A 211 10.32 -5.98 -22.89
CA GLU A 211 11.37 -6.94 -23.26
C GLU A 211 11.03 -8.36 -22.77
N VAL A 212 10.50 -8.51 -21.55
CA VAL A 212 10.03 -9.80 -21.01
C VAL A 212 8.91 -10.37 -21.86
N VAL A 213 7.89 -9.57 -22.19
CA VAL A 213 6.80 -10.01 -23.04
C VAL A 213 7.30 -10.42 -24.44
N ALA A 214 8.18 -9.60 -25.04
CA ALA A 214 8.77 -9.93 -26.35
C ALA A 214 9.57 -11.25 -26.33
N HIS A 215 10.26 -11.53 -25.22
CA HIS A 215 11.04 -12.75 -25.02
C HIS A 215 10.14 -13.99 -24.83
N PHE A 216 9.09 -13.90 -24.00
CA PHE A 216 8.27 -15.05 -23.62
C PHE A 216 7.10 -15.34 -24.56
N ALA A 217 6.51 -14.34 -25.22
CA ALA A 217 5.34 -14.52 -26.08
C ALA A 217 5.54 -15.62 -27.14
N PRO A 218 6.67 -15.67 -27.89
CA PRO A 218 6.88 -16.71 -28.89
C PRO A 218 6.98 -18.13 -28.31
N THR A 219 7.24 -18.26 -27.01
CA THR A 219 7.42 -19.56 -26.36
C THR A 219 6.12 -20.27 -26.04
N GLY A 220 5.01 -19.54 -25.90
CA GLY A 220 3.71 -20.05 -25.47
C GLY A 220 3.67 -20.67 -24.06
N ARG A 221 4.75 -20.53 -23.25
CA ARG A 221 4.88 -21.14 -21.91
C ARG A 221 4.20 -20.31 -20.82
N THR A 222 4.01 -19.02 -21.04
CA THR A 222 3.56 -18.07 -20.03
C THR A 222 2.24 -17.41 -20.41
N HIS A 223 1.52 -16.97 -19.41
CA HIS A 223 0.39 -16.06 -19.51
C HIS A 223 0.74 -14.79 -18.74
N HIS A 224 0.75 -13.65 -19.42
CA HIS A 224 1.10 -12.37 -18.84
C HIS A 224 -0.15 -11.54 -18.58
N ILE A 225 -0.25 -11.03 -17.33
CA ILE A 225 -1.20 -9.99 -16.96
C ILE A 225 -0.38 -8.77 -16.57
N HIS A 226 -0.39 -7.72 -17.38
CA HIS A 226 0.43 -6.53 -17.13
C HIS A 226 -0.43 -5.27 -17.06
N ALA A 227 -0.30 -4.51 -15.94
CA ALA A 227 -0.87 -3.18 -15.83
C ALA A 227 0.17 -2.10 -16.12
N THR A 228 -0.02 -1.42 -17.23
CA THR A 228 0.87 -0.34 -17.68
C THR A 228 0.77 0.91 -16.80
N GLY A 229 -0.39 1.13 -16.15
CA GLY A 229 -0.75 2.39 -15.51
C GLY A 229 -1.04 3.49 -16.51
N ALA A 230 -1.61 4.60 -16.03
CA ALA A 230 -2.07 5.69 -16.88
C ALA A 230 -0.96 6.28 -17.79
N TYR A 231 0.29 6.33 -17.33
CA TYR A 231 1.41 6.86 -18.14
C TYR A 231 2.05 5.82 -19.06
N GLY A 232 1.67 4.56 -18.95
CA GLY A 232 2.25 3.49 -19.75
C GLY A 232 1.40 3.05 -20.95
N THR A 233 0.20 3.57 -21.11
CA THR A 233 -0.75 3.15 -22.16
C THR A 233 -0.22 3.36 -23.58
N GLU A 234 0.56 4.40 -23.82
CA GLU A 234 1.20 4.66 -25.12
C GLU A 234 2.62 4.08 -25.17
N LEU A 235 3.35 4.18 -24.06
CA LEU A 235 4.74 3.75 -23.94
C LEU A 235 4.91 2.24 -24.17
N PHE A 236 4.06 1.42 -23.56
CA PHE A 236 4.23 -0.04 -23.60
C PHE A 236 4.05 -0.63 -25.02
N PRO A 237 3.00 -0.28 -25.77
CA PRO A 237 2.89 -0.68 -27.16
C PRO A 237 4.00 -0.15 -28.07
N GLU A 238 4.54 1.05 -27.78
CA GLU A 238 5.68 1.61 -28.50
C GLU A 238 6.94 0.76 -28.28
N CYS A 239 7.26 0.42 -27.04
CA CYS A 239 8.38 -0.46 -26.73
C CYS A 239 8.27 -1.83 -27.42
N LEU A 240 7.08 -2.45 -27.43
CA LEU A 240 6.88 -3.72 -28.13
C LEU A 240 7.15 -3.58 -29.64
N ARG A 241 6.71 -2.49 -30.25
CA ARG A 241 6.95 -2.18 -31.67
C ARG A 241 8.43 -2.02 -32.00
N GLU A 242 9.17 -1.30 -31.12
CA GLU A 242 10.63 -1.15 -31.23
C GLU A 242 11.37 -2.48 -31.13
N LEU A 243 10.85 -3.42 -30.34
CA LEU A 243 11.38 -4.77 -30.17
C LEU A 243 10.94 -5.73 -31.29
N GLY A 244 10.08 -5.28 -32.21
CA GLY A 244 9.52 -6.12 -33.27
C GLY A 244 8.57 -7.20 -32.76
N ALA A 245 8.03 -7.05 -31.56
CA ALA A 245 7.10 -8.00 -30.95
C ALA A 245 5.66 -7.65 -31.28
N ASP A 246 4.94 -8.58 -31.92
CA ASP A 246 3.50 -8.47 -32.14
C ASP A 246 2.77 -9.47 -31.24
N ILE A 247 1.98 -8.92 -30.31
CA ILE A 247 1.14 -9.68 -29.37
C ILE A 247 -0.34 -9.54 -29.70
N THR A 248 -0.67 -8.96 -30.86
CA THR A 248 -2.05 -8.69 -31.26
C THR A 248 -2.83 -10.00 -31.39
N GLY A 249 -3.92 -10.11 -30.64
CA GLY A 249 -4.79 -11.30 -30.65
C GLY A 249 -4.23 -12.51 -29.90
N ASP A 250 -3.09 -12.39 -29.22
CA ASP A 250 -2.61 -13.45 -28.31
C ASP A 250 -3.44 -13.43 -27.01
N PRO A 251 -4.26 -14.46 -26.74
CA PRO A 251 -5.10 -14.51 -25.56
C PRO A 251 -4.32 -14.66 -24.24
N HIS A 252 -3.02 -14.87 -24.31
CA HIS A 252 -2.13 -15.03 -23.16
C HIS A 252 -1.33 -13.76 -22.82
N MET A 253 -1.58 -12.67 -23.55
CA MET A 253 -0.96 -11.36 -23.34
C MET A 253 -2.04 -10.35 -22.94
N ASP A 254 -2.47 -10.39 -21.69
CA ASP A 254 -3.49 -9.51 -21.11
C ASP A 254 -2.87 -8.20 -20.62
N ILE A 255 -2.81 -7.22 -21.50
CA ILE A 255 -2.23 -5.90 -21.22
C ILE A 255 -3.35 -4.91 -20.93
N ARG A 256 -3.33 -4.34 -19.74
CA ARG A 256 -4.36 -3.42 -19.22
C ARG A 256 -3.75 -2.10 -18.77
N GLU A 257 -4.52 -1.03 -18.77
CA GLU A 257 -4.12 0.20 -18.08
C GLU A 257 -4.15 -0.01 -16.56
N TYR A 258 -5.21 -0.65 -16.04
CA TYR A 258 -5.42 -0.84 -14.62
C TYR A 258 -6.10 -2.18 -14.31
N ILE A 259 -5.64 -2.88 -13.28
CA ILE A 259 -6.23 -4.14 -12.80
C ILE A 259 -7.30 -3.83 -11.76
N ARG A 260 -8.56 -4.13 -12.08
CA ARG A 260 -9.70 -3.94 -11.17
C ARG A 260 -10.00 -5.19 -10.33
N ASP A 261 -9.72 -6.34 -10.89
CA ASP A 261 -9.90 -7.69 -10.35
C ASP A 261 -8.59 -8.26 -9.77
N MET A 262 -7.88 -7.43 -8.97
CA MET A 262 -6.57 -7.78 -8.44
C MET A 262 -6.59 -9.07 -7.60
N ALA A 263 -7.71 -9.36 -6.92
CA ALA A 263 -7.84 -10.59 -6.14
C ALA A 263 -7.74 -11.84 -7.03
N ASP A 264 -8.45 -11.85 -8.18
CA ASP A 264 -8.37 -12.95 -9.14
C ASP A 264 -6.96 -13.03 -9.77
N CYS A 265 -6.39 -11.88 -10.16
CA CYS A 265 -5.05 -11.84 -10.76
C CYS A 265 -3.98 -12.36 -9.79
N LEU A 266 -4.03 -11.96 -8.52
CA LEU A 266 -3.13 -12.48 -7.49
C LEU A 266 -3.35 -13.98 -7.24
N ALA A 267 -4.61 -14.43 -7.17
CA ALA A 267 -4.92 -15.84 -6.98
C ALA A 267 -4.41 -16.71 -8.15
N ALA A 268 -4.54 -16.23 -9.39
CA ALA A 268 -4.07 -16.94 -10.58
C ALA A 268 -2.55 -16.97 -10.74
N ALA A 269 -1.85 -15.93 -10.26
CA ALA A 269 -0.42 -15.73 -10.50
C ALA A 269 0.48 -16.82 -9.90
N ASP A 270 1.54 -17.16 -10.61
CA ASP A 270 2.66 -17.96 -10.13
C ASP A 270 3.82 -17.07 -9.69
N LEU A 271 4.02 -15.96 -10.39
CA LEU A 271 5.06 -14.98 -10.12
C LEU A 271 4.47 -13.57 -10.25
N VAL A 272 4.80 -12.69 -9.30
CA VAL A 272 4.37 -11.30 -9.32
C VAL A 272 5.58 -10.37 -9.42
N ILE A 273 5.54 -9.40 -10.34
CA ILE A 273 6.60 -8.40 -10.53
C ILE A 273 6.00 -7.03 -10.26
N CYS A 274 6.44 -6.36 -9.20
CA CYS A 274 5.78 -5.11 -8.81
C CYS A 274 6.67 -4.19 -7.97
N ARG A 275 6.15 -2.99 -7.68
CA ARG A 275 6.67 -2.10 -6.66
C ARG A 275 6.44 -2.68 -5.26
N SER A 276 7.30 -2.30 -4.30
CA SER A 276 7.24 -2.75 -2.92
C SER A 276 6.51 -1.78 -1.97
N GLY A 277 5.33 -1.32 -2.39
CA GLY A 277 4.42 -0.61 -1.50
C GLY A 277 3.90 -1.53 -0.40
N ALA A 278 3.83 -1.03 0.85
CA ALA A 278 3.47 -1.86 2.01
C ALA A 278 2.18 -2.67 1.83
N MET A 279 1.11 -2.05 1.29
CA MET A 279 -0.16 -2.74 1.05
C MET A 279 -0.02 -3.86 0.01
N THR A 280 0.77 -3.63 -1.04
CA THR A 280 1.04 -4.65 -2.06
C THR A 280 1.76 -5.85 -1.47
N LEU A 281 2.78 -5.61 -0.61
CA LEU A 281 3.50 -6.70 0.05
C LEU A 281 2.60 -7.51 0.97
N THR A 282 1.75 -6.83 1.75
CA THR A 282 0.76 -7.50 2.60
C THR A 282 -0.20 -8.38 1.78
N GLU A 283 -0.61 -7.91 0.59
CA GLU A 283 -1.45 -8.69 -0.32
C GLU A 283 -0.70 -9.89 -0.94
N LEU A 284 0.59 -9.73 -1.27
CA LEU A 284 1.45 -10.82 -1.75
C LEU A 284 1.66 -11.90 -0.69
N GLU A 285 1.92 -11.47 0.54
CA GLU A 285 2.04 -12.36 1.70
C GLU A 285 0.73 -13.13 1.94
N ALA A 286 -0.40 -12.43 1.96
CA ALA A 286 -1.71 -13.04 2.16
C ALA A 286 -2.08 -14.04 1.06
N ALA A 287 -1.74 -13.73 -0.20
CA ALA A 287 -1.94 -14.62 -1.33
C ALA A 287 -0.88 -15.73 -1.45
N GLY A 288 0.22 -15.66 -0.70
CA GLY A 288 1.33 -16.60 -0.76
C GLY A 288 2.03 -16.62 -2.11
N ARG A 289 2.30 -15.45 -2.71
CA ARG A 289 2.86 -15.36 -4.07
C ARG A 289 4.36 -15.11 -4.06
N ALA A 290 5.07 -15.88 -4.90
CA ALA A 290 6.45 -15.58 -5.23
C ALA A 290 6.52 -14.22 -5.94
N SER A 291 7.53 -13.41 -5.62
CA SER A 291 7.63 -12.07 -6.20
C SER A 291 9.05 -11.63 -6.53
N ILE A 292 9.15 -10.82 -7.59
CA ILE A 292 10.30 -9.98 -7.90
C ILE A 292 9.89 -8.54 -7.58
N LEU A 293 10.52 -7.97 -6.58
CA LEU A 293 10.21 -6.64 -6.07
C LEU A 293 11.17 -5.60 -6.65
N ILE A 294 10.60 -4.54 -7.19
CA ILE A 294 11.35 -3.44 -7.80
C ILE A 294 11.02 -2.16 -7.02
N PRO A 295 11.76 -1.86 -5.93
CA PRO A 295 11.51 -0.69 -5.10
C PRO A 295 11.61 0.61 -5.89
N SER A 296 10.66 1.52 -5.68
CA SER A 296 10.76 2.87 -6.26
C SER A 296 11.78 3.70 -5.51
N PRO A 297 12.76 4.33 -6.20
CA PRO A 297 13.70 5.25 -5.57
C PRO A 297 13.10 6.62 -5.28
N ASN A 298 11.90 6.91 -5.82
CA ASN A 298 11.26 8.22 -5.77
C ASN A 298 10.26 8.36 -4.61
N VAL A 299 10.44 7.59 -3.54
CA VAL A 299 9.59 7.63 -2.36
C VAL A 299 10.32 8.19 -1.14
N ALA A 300 9.56 8.72 -0.18
CA ALA A 300 10.13 9.28 1.03
C ALA A 300 10.87 8.21 1.85
N GLU A 301 12.05 8.57 2.41
CA GLU A 301 12.85 7.70 3.29
C GLU A 301 13.21 6.34 2.65
N ASN A 302 13.16 6.23 1.32
CA ASN A 302 13.42 4.97 0.62
C ASN A 302 12.60 3.78 1.17
N HIS A 303 11.39 4.07 1.70
CA HIS A 303 10.60 3.08 2.44
C HIS A 303 10.28 1.83 1.62
N GLN A 304 10.14 1.94 0.27
CA GLN A 304 9.91 0.76 -0.56
C GLN A 304 11.10 -0.20 -0.56
N TYR A 305 12.33 0.30 -0.53
CA TYR A 305 13.51 -0.54 -0.40
C TYR A 305 13.49 -1.30 0.94
N HIS A 306 13.25 -0.60 2.03
CA HIS A 306 13.15 -1.23 3.36
C HIS A 306 12.04 -2.27 3.42
N ASN A 307 10.88 -1.99 2.85
CA ASN A 307 9.78 -2.96 2.75
C ASN A 307 10.19 -4.20 1.95
N ALA A 308 10.84 -4.03 0.79
CA ALA A 308 11.30 -5.15 -0.03
C ALA A 308 12.33 -6.01 0.70
N MET A 309 13.25 -5.38 1.45
CA MET A 309 14.30 -6.09 2.19
C MET A 309 13.75 -6.98 3.29
N VAL A 310 12.64 -6.62 3.94
CA VAL A 310 11.97 -7.51 4.91
C VAL A 310 11.62 -8.86 4.25
N LEU A 311 10.99 -8.85 3.08
CA LEU A 311 10.66 -10.10 2.39
C LEU A 311 11.92 -10.83 1.89
N ALA A 312 12.90 -10.08 1.36
CA ALA A 312 14.15 -10.67 0.84
C ALA A 312 14.97 -11.37 1.94
N GLU A 313 15.12 -10.75 3.11
CA GLU A 313 15.87 -11.29 4.24
C GLU A 313 15.21 -12.56 4.81
N HIS A 314 13.89 -12.67 4.70
CA HIS A 314 13.16 -13.90 5.02
C HIS A 314 13.15 -14.91 3.86
N GLY A 315 13.77 -14.60 2.72
CA GLY A 315 13.76 -15.44 1.52
C GLY A 315 12.38 -15.58 0.88
N ALA A 316 11.53 -14.57 1.04
CA ALA A 316 10.15 -14.54 0.55
C ALA A 316 10.00 -13.78 -0.79
N ALA A 317 11.05 -13.10 -1.25
CA ALA A 317 11.05 -12.38 -2.52
C ALA A 317 12.46 -12.25 -3.10
N VAL A 318 12.54 -11.99 -4.41
CA VAL A 318 13.75 -11.52 -5.09
C VAL A 318 13.64 -10.00 -5.24
N VAL A 319 14.73 -9.27 -4.99
CA VAL A 319 14.76 -7.81 -5.12
C VAL A 319 15.70 -7.40 -6.25
N ILE A 320 15.20 -6.55 -7.14
CA ILE A 320 15.99 -5.86 -8.16
C ILE A 320 15.81 -4.36 -7.95
N GLU A 321 16.87 -3.65 -7.54
CA GLU A 321 16.80 -2.20 -7.42
C GLU A 321 16.60 -1.57 -8.82
N GLU A 322 15.81 -0.49 -8.89
CA GLU A 322 15.47 0.14 -10.18
C GLU A 322 16.71 0.59 -10.97
N LYS A 323 17.80 0.98 -10.30
CA LYS A 323 19.08 1.34 -10.96
C LYS A 323 19.69 0.18 -11.74
N ASP A 324 19.45 -1.06 -11.28
CA ASP A 324 19.98 -2.29 -11.84
C ASP A 324 18.97 -3.03 -12.73
N LEU A 325 17.78 -2.47 -12.92
CA LEU A 325 16.71 -3.05 -13.72
C LEU A 325 17.00 -2.86 -15.21
N THR A 326 17.20 -3.97 -15.91
CA THR A 326 17.17 -4.06 -17.37
C THR A 326 16.22 -5.18 -17.77
N GLY A 327 15.72 -5.18 -19.01
CA GLY A 327 14.89 -6.26 -19.51
C GLY A 327 15.63 -7.59 -19.53
N GLU A 328 16.90 -7.61 -19.96
CA GLU A 328 17.76 -8.80 -19.94
C GLU A 328 17.88 -9.40 -18.54
N ARG A 329 18.20 -8.58 -17.52
CA ARG A 329 18.30 -9.05 -16.13
C ARG A 329 16.98 -9.59 -15.61
N LEU A 330 15.87 -8.92 -15.95
CA LEU A 330 14.53 -9.36 -15.53
C LEU A 330 14.17 -10.69 -16.22
N CYS A 331 14.39 -10.82 -17.53
CA CYS A 331 14.19 -12.08 -18.27
C CYS A 331 15.01 -13.22 -17.65
N GLN A 332 16.29 -13.01 -17.40
CA GLN A 332 17.15 -14.03 -16.79
C GLN A 332 16.65 -14.42 -15.39
N THR A 333 16.28 -13.45 -14.55
CA THR A 333 15.75 -13.74 -13.21
C THR A 333 14.45 -14.55 -13.28
N ILE A 334 13.58 -14.26 -14.24
CA ILE A 334 12.34 -15.02 -14.46
C ILE A 334 12.68 -16.44 -14.93
N GLU A 335 13.56 -16.61 -15.94
CA GLU A 335 13.97 -17.94 -16.43
C GLU A 335 14.59 -18.79 -15.31
N ASP A 336 15.43 -18.21 -14.46
CA ASP A 336 16.04 -18.90 -13.32
C ASP A 336 14.98 -19.41 -12.32
N LEU A 337 13.93 -18.61 -12.08
CA LEU A 337 12.82 -19.00 -11.20
C LEU A 337 11.91 -20.04 -11.86
N LEU A 338 11.63 -19.92 -13.16
CA LEU A 338 10.80 -20.88 -13.88
C LEU A 338 11.49 -22.24 -14.12
N SER A 339 12.81 -22.25 -14.19
CA SER A 339 13.62 -23.47 -14.29
C SER A 339 13.76 -24.21 -12.95
N ASP A 340 13.45 -23.55 -11.82
CA ASP A 340 13.45 -24.13 -10.47
C ASP A 340 12.07 -23.95 -9.81
N PRO A 341 11.07 -24.78 -10.13
CA PRO A 341 9.74 -24.71 -9.54
C PRO A 341 9.72 -24.90 -8.02
N ALA A 342 10.73 -25.59 -7.47
CA ALA A 342 10.84 -25.75 -6.02
C ALA A 342 11.18 -24.42 -5.35
N ARG A 343 12.09 -23.66 -5.91
CA ARG A 343 12.46 -22.32 -5.45
C ARG A 343 11.28 -21.35 -5.57
N LEU A 344 10.55 -21.37 -6.70
CA LEU A 344 9.38 -20.54 -6.90
C LEU A 344 8.30 -20.83 -5.84
N THR A 345 8.05 -22.11 -5.57
CA THR A 345 7.11 -22.55 -4.51
C THR A 345 7.59 -22.12 -3.13
N GLU A 346 8.88 -22.22 -2.84
CA GLU A 346 9.46 -21.86 -1.54
C GLU A 346 9.32 -20.36 -1.26
N LEU A 347 9.59 -19.49 -2.26
CA LEU A 347 9.36 -18.04 -2.15
C LEU A 347 7.92 -17.73 -1.74
N GLY A 348 6.94 -18.35 -2.40
CA GLY A 348 5.52 -18.17 -2.07
C GLY A 348 5.15 -18.66 -0.67
N LYS A 349 5.67 -19.83 -0.25
CA LYS A 349 5.46 -20.35 1.10
C LYS A 349 6.04 -19.46 2.18
N LYS A 350 7.24 -18.92 1.96
CA LYS A 350 7.87 -17.99 2.87
C LYS A 350 7.11 -16.66 2.93
N ALA A 351 6.63 -16.15 1.80
CA ALA A 351 5.75 -14.99 1.79
C ALA A 351 4.48 -15.25 2.64
N ALA A 352 3.81 -16.38 2.43
CA ALA A 352 2.64 -16.75 3.22
C ALA A 352 2.93 -16.88 4.73
N SER A 353 4.14 -17.30 5.12
CA SER A 353 4.51 -17.41 6.53
C SER A 353 4.67 -16.07 7.25
N LEU A 354 4.86 -14.98 6.51
CA LEU A 354 4.91 -13.62 7.05
C LEU A 354 3.53 -12.99 7.21
N ALA A 355 2.52 -13.51 6.51
CA ALA A 355 1.17 -12.96 6.47
C ALA A 355 0.51 -12.93 7.86
N ARG A 356 -0.14 -11.82 8.16
CA ARG A 356 -1.02 -11.67 9.34
C ARG A 356 -2.47 -11.54 8.86
N LEU A 357 -3.09 -12.70 8.61
CA LEU A 357 -4.44 -12.76 8.04
C LEU A 357 -5.53 -12.21 8.96
N ASP A 358 -5.26 -12.15 10.26
CA ASP A 358 -6.12 -11.60 11.31
C ASP A 358 -5.87 -10.11 11.61
N ALA A 359 -5.09 -9.41 10.76
CA ALA A 359 -4.71 -8.02 10.97
C ALA A 359 -5.92 -7.08 11.13
N ASN A 360 -6.96 -7.25 10.32
CA ASN A 360 -8.20 -6.45 10.43
C ASN A 360 -8.83 -6.58 11.83
N GLU A 361 -8.89 -7.79 12.36
CA GLU A 361 -9.41 -8.06 13.70
C GLU A 361 -8.51 -7.47 14.78
N ARG A 362 -7.20 -7.70 14.72
CA ARG A 362 -6.22 -7.17 15.69
C ARG A 362 -6.26 -5.66 15.76
N ILE A 363 -6.17 -4.98 14.62
CA ILE A 363 -6.21 -3.51 14.55
C ILE A 363 -7.52 -3.00 15.14
N SER A 364 -8.63 -3.59 14.74
CA SER A 364 -9.96 -3.18 15.22
C SER A 364 -10.10 -3.39 16.72
N ARG A 365 -9.66 -4.53 17.26
CA ARG A 365 -9.67 -4.81 18.69
C ARG A 365 -8.89 -3.75 19.46
N GLU A 366 -7.66 -3.43 19.05
CA GLU A 366 -6.84 -2.42 19.72
C GLU A 366 -7.48 -1.02 19.74
N ILE A 367 -8.18 -0.66 18.65
CA ILE A 367 -8.91 0.61 18.54
C ILE A 367 -10.13 0.60 19.47
N LEU A 368 -10.92 -0.48 19.45
CA LEU A 368 -12.15 -0.61 20.21
C LEU A 368 -11.91 -0.68 21.71
N GLU A 369 -10.92 -1.46 22.15
CA GLU A 369 -10.51 -1.53 23.56
C GLU A 369 -10.09 -0.15 24.08
N LEU A 370 -9.23 0.54 23.31
CA LEU A 370 -8.82 1.89 23.70
C LEU A 370 -10.02 2.84 23.74
N ALA A 371 -10.96 2.76 22.79
CA ALA A 371 -12.14 3.61 22.76
C ALA A 371 -13.03 3.46 24.02
N GLN A 372 -13.09 2.25 24.59
CA GLN A 372 -13.89 1.92 25.79
C GLN A 372 -13.17 2.26 27.11
N GLU A 373 -11.86 2.51 27.13
CA GLU A 373 -11.17 2.95 28.35
C GLU A 373 -11.80 4.26 28.86
N PRO A 374 -11.74 4.58 30.19
CA PRO A 374 -12.18 5.87 30.69
C PRO A 374 -11.42 7.04 30.07
N ALA A 375 -12.04 8.19 30.00
CA ALA A 375 -11.41 9.41 29.49
C ALA A 375 -10.15 9.70 30.31
N LYS A 376 -9.13 10.28 29.65
CA LYS A 376 -7.93 10.74 30.36
C LYS A 376 -8.32 11.84 31.37
N ALA A 377 -7.91 11.67 32.61
CA ALA A 377 -8.10 12.66 33.67
C ALA A 377 -7.29 13.93 33.40
#